data_27b82774dd889103ee87188fa94ade3f
#
_entry.id   27b82774dd889103ee87188fa94ade3f
#
_cell.length_a   1.000
_cell.length_b   1.000
_cell.length_c   1.000
_cell.angle_alpha   90.00
_cell.angle_beta   90.00
_cell.angle_gamma   90.00
#
_symmetry.space_group_name_H-M   'P 1'
#
loop_
_entity.id
_entity.type
_entity.pdbx_description
1 polymer ?
#
loop_
_entity_poly.entity_id
_entity_poly.type
_entity_poly.pdbx_seq_one_letter_code
_entity_poly.pdbx_strand_id
1 'polypeptide(L)'
;MKRIITLALVFSALVIYTFTSCESDDVAAIGRAETVKPVADFLVTAEKFRAEEKIVFTDKSSDIDGFITSWNWDFGDGESSQKQSPEHFYADGGEYAITLTVVDNTGSSSILTSKTITLEQSLSSTPPTELWNYTLEGKLNHSSPALSDDGTLFIGFNQAIRENQGPDFIAIKDGAKVWDQVFLEGSQNKSDQIRSSPSIAADGSVYTASFYSRKIWRLNASTGVIEGEYNTDARIRYSCPVFGADGTVYVGGYNKAGKGFYSLDASLNTMNWVFEAGEDFNSTPAIASDGTIYVSSTNDNVYAINPDGTEKWRAVYGTWAATAIAIGEDGTVYFAGENGSEGVLIAYNPADGTEKWRKTLPAKANQGGPAIAPDGTIYLGGYEEKMIAYNPDGTEKWSYTANGAIETVPAIDNEGNLYFGDLAGFFHVISSDGEKLYKVVKLGDEIHSSAVIGSDGTIYVAANDGDFGKVYAFQTEATGLANGGWPMYAKDAKHTGR
;
A
#
# COMPACT_ATOMS: atom_id res chain seq x y z
N MET A 1 -55.98 9.35 15.61
CA MET A 1 -56.46 10.32 14.60
C MET A 1 -56.28 9.71 13.23
N LYS A 2 -57.36 9.68 12.45
CA LYS A 2 -57.59 8.85 11.27
C LYS A 2 -56.68 9.24 10.09
N ARG A 3 -56.05 8.23 9.47
CA ARG A 3 -55.43 8.36 8.14
C ARG A 3 -56.53 8.25 7.08
N ILE A 4 -56.56 9.20 6.17
CA ILE A 4 -57.41 9.21 4.98
C ILE A 4 -56.58 8.62 3.85
N ILE A 5 -57.06 7.48 3.31
CA ILE A 5 -56.56 6.88 2.08
C ILE A 5 -57.47 7.35 0.95
N THR A 6 -56.95 8.10 0.00
CA THR A 6 -57.67 8.49 -1.19
C THR A 6 -57.47 7.44 -2.28
N LEU A 7 -58.52 6.71 -2.60
CA LEU A 7 -58.61 5.72 -3.67
C LEU A 7 -59.02 6.44 -4.96
N ALA A 8 -58.19 6.48 -5.96
CA ALA A 8 -58.54 6.97 -7.29
C ALA A 8 -59.18 5.85 -8.12
N LEU A 9 -60.45 5.94 -8.43
CA LEU A 9 -61.18 5.07 -9.33
C LEU A 9 -60.93 5.53 -10.78
N VAL A 10 -60.33 4.65 -11.60
CA VAL A 10 -60.26 4.80 -13.05
C VAL A 10 -61.53 4.20 -13.65
N PHE A 11 -62.37 5.02 -14.29
CA PHE A 11 -63.53 4.55 -15.08
C PHE A 11 -63.03 4.00 -16.40
N SER A 12 -63.29 2.69 -16.65
CA SER A 12 -63.19 2.06 -17.95
C SER A 12 -64.51 2.28 -18.69
N ALA A 13 -64.48 3.04 -19.78
CA ALA A 13 -65.59 3.15 -20.70
C ALA A 13 -65.67 1.91 -21.60
N LEU A 14 -66.67 1.07 -21.39
CA LEU A 14 -67.01 -0.06 -22.25
C LEU A 14 -67.79 0.48 -23.45
N VAL A 15 -67.23 0.48 -24.65
CA VAL A 15 -67.95 0.79 -25.88
C VAL A 15 -68.49 -0.51 -26.45
N ILE A 16 -69.83 -0.68 -26.41
CA ILE A 16 -70.53 -1.83 -27.04
C ILE A 16 -70.83 -1.41 -28.48
N TYR A 17 -70.22 -2.11 -29.45
CA TYR A 17 -70.62 -2.05 -30.85
C TYR A 17 -71.65 -3.12 -31.15
N THR A 18 -72.87 -2.73 -31.60
CA THR A 18 -73.88 -3.62 -32.16
C THR A 18 -73.58 -3.87 -33.63
N PHE A 19 -73.32 -5.13 -33.97
CA PHE A 19 -73.22 -5.56 -35.38
C PHE A 19 -74.58 -5.66 -35.99
N THR A 20 -74.81 -4.86 -37.04
CA THR A 20 -75.89 -5.17 -38.03
C THR A 20 -75.25 -5.86 -39.20
N SER A 21 -75.76 -7.08 -39.51
CA SER A 21 -75.37 -7.89 -40.67
C SER A 21 -75.83 -7.21 -41.97
N CYS A 22 -74.85 -6.98 -42.87
CA CYS A 22 -75.18 -6.83 -44.29
C CYS A 22 -74.17 -7.65 -45.07
N GLU A 23 -74.73 -8.64 -45.82
CA GLU A 23 -73.97 -9.46 -46.80
C GLU A 23 -73.63 -8.59 -48.00
N SER A 24 -72.35 -8.62 -48.42
CA SER A 24 -71.98 -8.77 -49.84
C SER A 24 -70.41 -8.76 -49.95
N ASP A 25 -70.00 -9.73 -50.77
CA ASP A 25 -68.64 -9.98 -51.19
C ASP A 25 -67.85 -8.74 -51.58
N ASP A 26 -66.70 -8.52 -50.84
CA ASP A 26 -65.47 -8.12 -51.38
C ASP A 26 -64.50 -8.06 -50.16
N VAL A 27 -63.80 -9.19 -49.90
CA VAL A 27 -62.67 -9.21 -49.00
C VAL A 27 -61.49 -8.57 -49.73
N ALA A 28 -61.46 -7.22 -49.77
CA ALA A 28 -60.24 -6.50 -50.02
C ALA A 28 -59.28 -6.91 -48.92
N ALA A 29 -58.13 -7.47 -49.33
CA ALA A 29 -57.03 -7.82 -48.43
C ALA A 29 -56.78 -6.61 -47.51
N ILE A 30 -57.15 -6.73 -46.21
CA ILE A 30 -56.71 -5.78 -45.20
C ILE A 30 -55.19 -5.92 -45.22
N GLY A 31 -54.52 -4.93 -45.80
CA GLY A 31 -53.05 -4.87 -45.78
C GLY A 31 -52.58 -5.06 -44.36
N ARG A 32 -51.81 -6.13 -44.19
CA ARG A 32 -51.10 -6.34 -42.90
C ARG A 32 -50.44 -5.03 -42.55
N ALA A 33 -50.84 -4.38 -41.50
CA ALA A 33 -50.16 -3.18 -41.03
C ALA A 33 -48.66 -3.48 -41.06
N GLU A 34 -47.90 -2.73 -41.80
CA GLU A 34 -46.45 -2.89 -41.77
C GLU A 34 -46.01 -2.70 -40.31
N THR A 35 -45.49 -3.76 -39.73
CA THR A 35 -44.93 -3.70 -38.36
C THR A 35 -43.71 -2.80 -38.39
N VAL A 36 -43.69 -1.78 -37.54
CA VAL A 36 -42.54 -0.90 -37.42
C VAL A 36 -41.43 -1.68 -36.72
N LYS A 37 -40.24 -1.69 -37.31
CA LYS A 37 -39.09 -2.36 -36.69
C LYS A 37 -38.70 -1.68 -35.39
N PRO A 38 -38.32 -2.44 -34.34
CA PRO A 38 -37.79 -1.86 -33.12
C PRO A 38 -36.46 -1.11 -33.37
N VAL A 39 -36.17 -0.13 -32.54
CA VAL A 39 -34.92 0.65 -32.58
C VAL A 39 -34.02 0.14 -31.48
N ALA A 40 -32.87 -0.41 -31.86
CA ALA A 40 -31.83 -0.77 -30.91
C ALA A 40 -31.02 0.47 -30.50
N ASP A 41 -30.83 0.67 -29.21
CA ASP A 41 -29.89 1.66 -28.64
C ASP A 41 -29.40 1.17 -27.27
N PHE A 42 -28.23 1.67 -26.85
CA PHE A 42 -27.64 1.30 -25.57
C PHE A 42 -26.70 2.36 -25.05
N LEU A 43 -26.45 2.31 -23.73
CA LEU A 43 -25.43 3.10 -23.04
C LEU A 43 -24.33 2.16 -22.56
N VAL A 44 -23.07 2.59 -22.68
CA VAL A 44 -21.90 1.90 -22.11
C VAL A 44 -21.35 2.75 -20.98
N THR A 45 -21.13 2.13 -19.83
CA THR A 45 -20.54 2.77 -18.64
C THR A 45 -19.51 1.85 -18.01
N ALA A 46 -18.49 2.45 -17.42
CA ALA A 46 -17.48 1.77 -16.61
C ALA A 46 -16.94 2.77 -15.58
N GLU A 47 -16.39 2.29 -14.50
CA GLU A 47 -15.62 3.13 -13.59
C GLU A 47 -14.33 3.60 -14.26
N LYS A 48 -13.64 2.65 -14.91
CA LYS A 48 -12.53 2.90 -15.83
C LYS A 48 -12.75 2.13 -17.13
N PHE A 49 -12.47 2.74 -18.28
CA PHE A 49 -12.47 2.07 -19.59
C PHE A 49 -11.12 1.37 -19.79
N ARG A 50 -10.92 0.24 -19.11
CA ARG A 50 -9.68 -0.53 -19.11
C ARG A 50 -9.99 -2.03 -19.21
N ALA A 51 -9.07 -2.81 -19.80
CA ALA A 51 -9.14 -4.27 -19.82
C ALA A 51 -9.14 -4.83 -18.38
N GLU A 52 -9.79 -5.99 -18.20
CA GLU A 52 -10.03 -6.65 -16.90
C GLU A 52 -10.96 -5.89 -15.95
N GLU A 53 -11.42 -4.68 -16.31
CA GLU A 53 -12.41 -3.92 -15.55
C GLU A 53 -13.83 -4.22 -16.05
N LYS A 54 -14.81 -4.03 -15.15
CA LYS A 54 -16.21 -4.26 -15.46
C LYS A 54 -16.77 -3.18 -16.37
N ILE A 55 -17.25 -3.58 -17.56
CA ILE A 55 -17.98 -2.72 -18.49
C ILE A 55 -19.47 -3.07 -18.44
N VAL A 56 -20.30 -2.07 -18.21
CA VAL A 56 -21.76 -2.26 -18.09
C VAL A 56 -22.46 -1.74 -19.33
N PHE A 57 -23.29 -2.58 -19.94
CA PHE A 57 -24.12 -2.26 -21.09
C PHE A 57 -25.58 -2.15 -20.64
N THR A 58 -26.16 -0.98 -20.81
CA THR A 58 -27.55 -0.71 -20.44
C THR A 58 -28.39 -0.56 -21.69
N ASP A 59 -29.38 -1.43 -21.85
CA ASP A 59 -30.36 -1.36 -22.94
C ASP A 59 -31.17 -0.05 -22.90
N LYS A 60 -31.27 0.62 -24.06
CA LYS A 60 -32.07 1.81 -24.32
C LYS A 60 -32.98 1.64 -25.53
N SER A 61 -33.12 0.39 -26.00
CA SER A 61 -33.93 0.04 -27.16
C SER A 61 -35.40 0.35 -26.93
N SER A 62 -36.11 0.64 -28.02
CA SER A 62 -37.53 0.95 -27.98
C SER A 62 -38.26 0.31 -29.16
N ASP A 63 -39.55 0.06 -28.96
CA ASP A 63 -40.49 -0.39 -29.97
C ASP A 63 -41.78 0.46 -29.85
N ILE A 64 -42.21 1.08 -30.94
CA ILE A 64 -43.32 2.04 -30.93
C ILE A 64 -44.70 1.39 -30.98
N ASP A 65 -44.79 0.18 -31.54
CA ASP A 65 -46.06 -0.56 -31.74
C ASP A 65 -46.10 -1.91 -31.00
N GLY A 66 -45.06 -2.17 -30.12
CA GLY A 66 -45.00 -3.40 -29.34
C GLY A 66 -44.04 -3.31 -28.17
N PHE A 67 -43.28 -4.39 -27.94
CA PHE A 67 -42.25 -4.49 -26.92
C PHE A 67 -41.13 -5.45 -27.38
N ILE A 68 -39.94 -5.26 -26.88
CA ILE A 68 -38.77 -6.06 -27.21
C ILE A 68 -38.80 -7.36 -26.41
N THR A 69 -38.54 -8.48 -27.08
CA THR A 69 -38.56 -9.84 -26.51
C THR A 69 -37.20 -10.49 -26.41
N SER A 70 -36.22 -10.04 -27.22
CA SER A 70 -34.85 -10.57 -27.16
C SER A 70 -33.80 -9.55 -27.58
N TRP A 71 -32.59 -9.76 -27.06
CA TRP A 71 -31.39 -8.95 -27.31
C TRP A 71 -30.31 -9.88 -27.80
N ASN A 72 -29.50 -9.40 -28.73
CA ASN A 72 -28.30 -10.09 -29.21
C ASN A 72 -27.12 -9.08 -29.27
N TRP A 73 -26.24 -9.23 -28.31
CA TRP A 73 -25.03 -8.44 -28.15
C TRP A 73 -23.83 -9.16 -28.74
N ASP A 74 -22.99 -8.43 -29.46
CA ASP A 74 -21.64 -8.83 -29.79
C ASP A 74 -20.70 -7.75 -29.24
N PHE A 75 -19.73 -8.16 -28.40
CA PHE A 75 -18.82 -7.23 -27.72
C PHE A 75 -17.58 -6.88 -28.54
N GLY A 76 -17.41 -7.49 -29.74
CA GLY A 76 -16.31 -7.22 -30.64
C GLY A 76 -15.00 -7.92 -30.32
N ASP A 77 -14.98 -8.77 -29.30
CA ASP A 77 -13.84 -9.62 -28.88
C ASP A 77 -14.09 -11.11 -29.15
N GLY A 78 -15.22 -11.44 -29.77
CA GLY A 78 -15.70 -12.80 -30.04
C GLY A 78 -16.67 -13.34 -29.01
N GLU A 79 -16.90 -12.62 -27.91
CA GLU A 79 -17.89 -12.94 -26.89
C GLU A 79 -19.25 -12.26 -27.20
N SER A 80 -20.33 -12.83 -26.70
CA SER A 80 -21.69 -12.36 -26.94
C SER A 80 -22.61 -12.56 -25.74
N SER A 81 -23.77 -11.86 -25.73
CA SER A 81 -24.78 -12.01 -24.68
C SER A 81 -26.20 -11.85 -25.22
N GLN A 82 -27.16 -12.54 -24.55
CA GLN A 82 -28.58 -12.39 -24.78
C GLN A 82 -29.31 -11.73 -23.61
N LYS A 83 -28.62 -11.29 -22.59
CA LYS A 83 -29.20 -10.53 -21.48
C LYS A 83 -29.65 -9.14 -21.96
N GLN A 84 -30.71 -8.61 -21.38
CA GLN A 84 -31.20 -7.27 -21.71
C GLN A 84 -30.12 -6.19 -21.45
N SER A 85 -29.45 -6.23 -20.30
CA SER A 85 -28.38 -5.30 -19.91
C SER A 85 -27.25 -6.13 -19.33
N PRO A 86 -26.27 -6.57 -20.15
CA PRO A 86 -25.15 -7.40 -19.71
C PRO A 86 -24.04 -6.57 -19.07
N GLU A 87 -23.20 -7.26 -18.30
CA GLU A 87 -21.87 -6.83 -17.93
C GLU A 87 -20.85 -7.68 -18.71
N HIS A 88 -19.70 -7.09 -19.04
CA HIS A 88 -18.64 -7.80 -19.76
C HIS A 88 -17.25 -7.33 -19.32
N PHE A 89 -16.25 -8.23 -19.42
CA PHE A 89 -14.85 -8.01 -19.10
C PHE A 89 -14.00 -8.36 -20.32
N TYR A 90 -13.22 -7.43 -20.80
CA TYR A 90 -12.28 -7.64 -21.91
C TYR A 90 -10.92 -8.07 -21.38
N ALA A 91 -10.30 -9.07 -21.98
CA ALA A 91 -8.98 -9.55 -21.57
C ALA A 91 -7.84 -8.57 -21.90
N ASP A 92 -7.96 -7.84 -23.01
CA ASP A 92 -6.93 -6.94 -23.53
C ASP A 92 -7.48 -5.53 -23.77
N GLY A 93 -6.60 -4.54 -23.73
CA GLY A 93 -6.90 -3.18 -24.19
C GLY A 93 -7.02 -3.14 -25.71
N GLY A 94 -7.75 -2.17 -26.22
CA GLY A 94 -7.95 -2.02 -27.65
C GLY A 94 -9.24 -1.28 -28.01
N GLU A 95 -9.54 -1.23 -29.31
CA GLU A 95 -10.80 -0.71 -29.81
C GLU A 95 -11.77 -1.88 -30.09
N TYR A 96 -12.97 -1.82 -29.50
CA TYR A 96 -14.00 -2.82 -29.64
C TYR A 96 -15.26 -2.21 -30.23
N ALA A 97 -15.77 -2.82 -31.31
CA ALA A 97 -17.03 -2.44 -31.94
C ALA A 97 -18.16 -3.26 -31.36
N ILE A 98 -18.87 -2.70 -30.41
CA ILE A 98 -20.02 -3.35 -29.76
C ILE A 98 -21.24 -3.21 -30.66
N THR A 99 -21.95 -4.30 -30.89
CA THR A 99 -23.19 -4.29 -31.64
C THR A 99 -24.37 -4.83 -30.84
N LEU A 100 -25.55 -4.28 -31.08
CA LEU A 100 -26.81 -4.75 -30.54
C LEU A 100 -27.87 -4.91 -31.65
N THR A 101 -28.54 -6.05 -31.67
CA THR A 101 -29.74 -6.30 -32.41
C THR A 101 -30.83 -6.73 -31.43
N VAL A 102 -32.05 -6.19 -31.57
CA VAL A 102 -33.20 -6.57 -30.76
C VAL A 102 -34.33 -7.09 -31.64
N VAL A 103 -35.16 -7.96 -31.07
CA VAL A 103 -36.35 -8.55 -31.74
C VAL A 103 -37.59 -8.19 -30.91
N ASP A 104 -38.65 -7.76 -31.59
CA ASP A 104 -39.92 -7.39 -30.98
C ASP A 104 -40.85 -8.62 -30.78
N ASN A 105 -42.03 -8.37 -30.23
CA ASN A 105 -43.08 -9.39 -30.01
C ASN A 105 -43.76 -9.85 -31.30
N THR A 106 -43.49 -9.23 -32.46
CA THR A 106 -43.97 -9.68 -33.77
C THR A 106 -42.94 -10.52 -34.51
N GLY A 107 -41.70 -10.60 -33.99
CA GLY A 107 -40.56 -11.28 -34.60
C GLY A 107 -39.77 -10.40 -35.57
N SER A 108 -40.04 -9.10 -35.58
CA SER A 108 -39.26 -8.15 -36.42
C SER A 108 -37.98 -7.78 -35.72
N SER A 109 -36.87 -7.76 -36.49
CA SER A 109 -35.55 -7.40 -35.98
C SER A 109 -35.22 -5.94 -36.27
N SER A 110 -34.57 -5.27 -35.29
CA SER A 110 -34.00 -3.93 -35.48
C SER A 110 -32.92 -3.91 -36.58
N ILE A 111 -32.56 -2.73 -37.04
CA ILE A 111 -31.28 -2.51 -37.69
C ILE A 111 -30.19 -2.65 -36.64
N LEU A 112 -29.03 -3.21 -37.03
CA LEU A 112 -27.85 -3.30 -36.14
C LEU A 112 -27.41 -1.93 -35.68
N THR A 113 -27.31 -1.72 -34.37
CA THR A 113 -26.69 -0.53 -33.79
C THR A 113 -25.27 -0.87 -33.33
N SER A 114 -24.32 -0.01 -33.65
CA SER A 114 -22.91 -0.21 -33.25
C SER A 114 -22.37 1.03 -32.55
N LYS A 115 -21.61 0.83 -31.47
CA LYS A 115 -20.79 1.85 -30.81
C LYS A 115 -19.39 1.29 -30.58
N THR A 116 -18.37 2.11 -30.79
CA THR A 116 -16.97 1.75 -30.50
C THR A 116 -16.61 2.27 -29.12
N ILE A 117 -15.94 1.44 -28.35
CA ILE A 117 -15.25 1.83 -27.13
C ILE A 117 -13.75 1.60 -27.28
N THR A 118 -12.94 2.41 -26.62
CA THR A 118 -11.49 2.21 -26.52
C THR A 118 -11.18 1.87 -25.07
N LEU A 119 -10.53 0.74 -24.85
CA LEU A 119 -10.09 0.29 -23.54
C LEU A 119 -8.57 0.42 -23.44
N GLU A 120 -8.10 0.98 -22.34
CA GLU A 120 -6.68 0.94 -21.98
C GLU A 120 -6.27 -0.51 -21.67
N GLN A 121 -4.98 -0.84 -21.82
CA GLN A 121 -4.43 -2.13 -21.42
C GLN A 121 -4.52 -2.27 -19.90
N SER A 122 -4.84 -3.47 -19.40
CA SER A 122 -4.76 -3.77 -17.96
C SER A 122 -3.32 -3.63 -17.47
N LEU A 123 -3.14 -2.91 -16.36
CA LEU A 123 -1.84 -2.80 -15.70
C LEU A 123 -1.42 -4.13 -15.06
N SER A 124 -2.37 -5.01 -14.72
CA SER A 124 -2.08 -6.30 -14.08
C SER A 124 -1.26 -7.26 -14.97
N SER A 125 -1.28 -7.06 -16.29
CA SER A 125 -0.50 -7.82 -17.27
C SER A 125 0.85 -7.18 -17.62
N THR A 126 1.09 -5.92 -17.21
CA THR A 126 2.33 -5.18 -17.48
C THR A 126 3.09 -4.90 -16.18
N PRO A 127 4.45 -4.93 -16.19
CA PRO A 127 5.22 -4.49 -15.03
C PRO A 127 5.12 -2.96 -14.89
N PRO A 128 5.33 -2.43 -13.67
CA PRO A 128 5.58 -1.00 -13.51
C PRO A 128 6.80 -0.58 -14.34
N THR A 129 6.82 0.65 -14.83
CA THR A 129 7.92 1.12 -15.68
C THR A 129 9.15 1.40 -14.85
N GLU A 130 10.24 0.65 -15.07
CA GLU A 130 11.53 0.95 -14.44
C GLU A 130 12.12 2.23 -15.06
N LEU A 131 12.38 3.23 -14.23
CA LEU A 131 13.02 4.48 -14.60
C LEU A 131 14.55 4.34 -14.60
N TRP A 132 15.07 3.74 -13.53
CA TRP A 132 16.48 3.43 -13.36
C TRP A 132 16.70 2.39 -12.27
N ASN A 133 17.89 1.82 -12.24
CA ASN A 133 18.40 1.05 -11.12
C ASN A 133 19.85 1.41 -10.81
N TYR A 134 20.28 1.15 -9.57
CA TYR A 134 21.65 1.35 -9.11
C TYR A 134 22.12 0.15 -8.30
N THR A 135 23.26 -0.42 -8.66
CA THR A 135 23.86 -1.55 -7.94
C THR A 135 24.79 -1.03 -6.84
N LEU A 136 24.53 -1.46 -5.60
CA LEU A 136 25.34 -1.14 -4.43
C LEU A 136 26.62 -2.01 -4.39
N GLU A 137 27.65 -1.57 -3.70
CA GLU A 137 28.89 -2.31 -3.52
C GLU A 137 28.82 -3.40 -2.42
N GLY A 138 27.65 -3.61 -1.84
CA GLY A 138 27.40 -4.60 -0.80
C GLY A 138 25.93 -4.96 -0.68
N LYS A 139 25.60 -5.81 0.30
CA LYS A 139 24.29 -6.39 0.52
C LYS A 139 23.45 -5.53 1.48
N LEU A 140 22.17 -5.42 1.19
CA LEU A 140 21.20 -4.80 2.11
C LEU A 140 20.93 -5.73 3.30
N ASN A 141 20.74 -5.14 4.47
CA ASN A 141 20.35 -5.86 5.67
C ASN A 141 19.29 -5.03 6.43
N HIS A 142 18.07 -5.09 5.94
CA HIS A 142 16.88 -4.40 6.47
C HIS A 142 16.89 -2.86 6.43
N SER A 143 17.89 -2.23 5.84
CA SER A 143 17.86 -0.78 5.62
C SER A 143 16.86 -0.45 4.52
N SER A 144 15.86 0.37 4.85
CA SER A 144 14.93 0.96 3.88
C SER A 144 15.43 2.35 3.48
N PRO A 145 15.29 2.76 2.22
CA PRO A 145 15.76 4.07 1.78
C PRO A 145 14.94 5.20 2.40
N ALA A 146 15.60 6.32 2.74
CA ALA A 146 14.94 7.59 3.01
C ALA A 146 15.08 8.53 1.82
N LEU A 147 14.06 9.34 1.55
CA LEU A 147 13.99 10.23 0.39
C LEU A 147 13.82 11.67 0.83
N SER A 148 14.71 12.55 0.35
CA SER A 148 14.61 14.00 0.55
C SER A 148 13.64 14.65 -0.44
N ASP A 149 13.23 15.89 -0.14
CA ASP A 149 12.30 16.66 -0.98
C ASP A 149 12.85 16.95 -2.38
N ASP A 150 14.18 16.95 -2.54
CA ASP A 150 14.84 17.17 -3.83
C ASP A 150 15.02 15.88 -4.65
N GLY A 151 14.50 14.73 -4.17
CA GLY A 151 14.59 13.43 -4.83
C GLY A 151 15.91 12.68 -4.58
N THR A 152 16.76 13.14 -3.66
CA THR A 152 17.94 12.39 -3.26
C THR A 152 17.58 11.27 -2.28
N LEU A 153 17.96 10.04 -2.61
CA LEU A 153 17.71 8.85 -1.82
C LEU A 153 18.95 8.47 -1.02
N PHE A 154 18.77 8.13 0.25
CA PHE A 154 19.82 7.70 1.16
C PHE A 154 19.57 6.28 1.62
N ILE A 155 20.61 5.42 1.61
CA ILE A 155 20.47 4.02 2.01
C ILE A 155 21.78 3.48 2.60
N GLY A 156 21.65 2.69 3.66
CA GLY A 156 22.78 1.94 4.26
C GLY A 156 22.84 0.53 3.72
N PHE A 157 24.04 -0.04 3.67
CA PHE A 157 24.27 -1.42 3.25
C PHE A 157 25.53 -2.00 3.94
N ASN A 158 25.81 -3.28 3.70
CA ASN A 158 26.93 -3.97 4.32
C ASN A 158 27.87 -4.45 3.23
N GLN A 159 29.15 -4.13 3.35
CA GLN A 159 30.16 -4.71 2.49
C GLN A 159 30.17 -6.24 2.57
N ALA A 160 30.22 -6.93 1.45
CA ALA A 160 30.33 -8.39 1.37
C ALA A 160 31.60 -8.87 2.08
N ILE A 161 32.70 -8.12 1.96
CA ILE A 161 33.99 -8.36 2.62
C ILE A 161 34.35 -7.11 3.43
N ARG A 162 34.19 -7.17 4.75
CA ARG A 162 34.43 -6.02 5.66
C ARG A 162 35.86 -5.47 5.63
N GLU A 163 36.82 -6.31 5.27
CA GLU A 163 38.22 -5.93 5.11
C GLU A 163 38.48 -5.00 3.93
N ASN A 164 37.55 -4.89 2.98
CA ASN A 164 37.70 -4.08 1.77
C ASN A 164 37.58 -2.56 2.02
N GLN A 165 37.09 -2.14 3.20
CA GLN A 165 36.91 -0.72 3.57
C GLN A 165 36.15 0.09 2.51
N GLY A 166 35.22 -0.54 1.81
CA GLY A 166 34.31 0.13 0.87
C GLY A 166 33.19 0.89 1.58
N PRO A 167 32.36 1.65 0.82
CA PRO A 167 31.27 2.42 1.38
C PRO A 167 30.22 1.53 2.03
N ASP A 168 29.61 2.02 3.09
CA ASP A 168 28.52 1.39 3.83
C ASP A 168 27.23 2.21 3.74
N PHE A 169 27.32 3.42 3.18
CA PHE A 169 26.21 4.36 3.07
C PHE A 169 26.34 5.20 1.80
N ILE A 170 25.23 5.50 1.14
CA ILE A 170 25.26 6.19 -0.16
C ILE A 170 24.07 7.14 -0.31
N ALA A 171 24.29 8.21 -1.05
CA ALA A 171 23.27 9.08 -1.62
C ALA A 171 23.19 8.86 -3.13
N ILE A 172 21.96 8.60 -3.63
CA ILE A 172 21.64 8.34 -5.03
C ILE A 172 20.61 9.35 -5.49
N LYS A 173 20.80 9.94 -6.68
CA LYS A 173 19.79 10.78 -7.32
C LYS A 173 19.74 10.45 -8.80
N ASP A 174 18.52 10.29 -9.35
CA ASP A 174 18.30 9.99 -10.77
C ASP A 174 19.14 8.81 -11.30
N GLY A 175 19.32 7.76 -10.48
CA GLY A 175 20.12 6.59 -10.81
C GLY A 175 21.63 6.78 -10.76
N ALA A 176 22.11 7.92 -10.28
CA ALA A 176 23.53 8.21 -10.17
C ALA A 176 23.96 8.47 -8.71
N LYS A 177 25.15 8.01 -8.36
CA LYS A 177 25.76 8.30 -7.06
C LYS A 177 26.03 9.80 -6.92
N VAL A 178 25.53 10.42 -5.85
CA VAL A 178 25.85 11.79 -5.46
C VAL A 178 27.13 11.79 -4.60
N TRP A 179 27.13 10.98 -3.56
CA TRP A 179 28.28 10.72 -2.69
C TRP A 179 28.13 9.38 -1.98
N ASP A 180 29.19 8.87 -1.41
CA ASP A 180 29.19 7.72 -0.53
C ASP A 180 30.01 7.99 0.74
N GLN A 181 29.78 7.21 1.79
CA GLN A 181 30.45 7.32 3.07
C GLN A 181 30.94 5.94 3.52
N VAL A 182 32.19 5.90 3.99
CA VAL A 182 32.82 4.74 4.61
C VAL A 182 32.81 4.93 6.13
N PHE A 183 32.16 4.04 6.84
CA PHE A 183 32.24 3.96 8.29
C PHE A 183 33.15 2.82 8.71
N LEU A 184 34.11 3.09 9.57
CA LEU A 184 35.07 2.08 10.01
C LEU A 184 34.88 1.70 11.47
N GLU A 185 34.94 0.39 11.76
CA GLU A 185 34.88 -0.13 13.12
C GLU A 185 36.16 0.19 13.89
N GLY A 186 36.14 1.28 14.65
CA GLY A 186 37.18 1.65 15.63
C GLY A 186 38.62 1.38 15.15
N SER A 187 39.39 0.64 15.98
CA SER A 187 40.79 0.29 15.70
C SER A 187 40.98 -0.90 14.74
N GLN A 188 39.90 -1.62 14.34
CA GLN A 188 40.03 -2.79 13.48
C GLN A 188 40.16 -2.44 12.01
N ASN A 189 39.87 -1.21 11.63
CA ASN A 189 39.96 -0.70 10.26
C ASN A 189 39.19 -1.55 9.25
N LYS A 190 38.00 -2.02 9.64
CA LYS A 190 37.06 -2.79 8.83
C LYS A 190 35.82 -1.97 8.58
N SER A 191 35.17 -2.17 7.43
CA SER A 191 33.86 -1.57 7.16
C SER A 191 32.84 -1.92 8.23
N ASP A 192 32.03 -0.98 8.61
CA ASP A 192 30.92 -1.19 9.53
C ASP A 192 29.76 -1.94 8.86
N GLN A 193 28.65 -2.01 9.48
CA GLN A 193 27.40 -2.49 8.91
C GLN A 193 26.30 -1.50 9.28
N ILE A 194 25.66 -0.95 8.27
CA ILE A 194 24.50 -0.08 8.44
C ILE A 194 23.25 -0.91 8.22
N ARG A 195 22.65 -1.31 9.34
CA ARG A 195 21.45 -2.16 9.38
C ARG A 195 20.19 -1.38 9.74
N SER A 196 20.36 -0.15 10.22
CA SER A 196 19.28 0.78 10.47
C SER A 196 18.92 1.51 9.18
N SER A 197 17.65 1.82 9.01
CA SER A 197 17.23 2.74 7.96
C SER A 197 17.70 4.15 8.31
N PRO A 198 18.13 4.95 7.32
CA PRO A 198 18.42 6.36 7.56
C PRO A 198 17.14 7.16 7.79
N SER A 199 17.28 8.36 8.33
CA SER A 199 16.21 9.33 8.47
C SER A 199 16.71 10.75 8.18
N ILE A 200 15.79 11.63 7.79
CA ILE A 200 16.08 13.00 7.39
C ILE A 200 15.35 13.96 8.33
N ALA A 201 16.11 14.77 9.05
CA ALA A 201 15.58 15.77 9.97
C ALA A 201 14.95 16.96 9.22
N ALA A 202 14.23 17.80 9.95
CA ALA A 202 13.57 18.97 9.38
C ALA A 202 14.56 20.02 8.79
N ASP A 203 15.79 20.05 9.26
CA ASP A 203 16.87 20.88 8.72
C ASP A 203 17.55 20.29 7.48
N GLY A 204 17.11 19.11 7.03
CA GLY A 204 17.66 18.37 5.91
C GLY A 204 18.87 17.50 6.25
N SER A 205 19.37 17.49 7.49
CA SER A 205 20.46 16.60 7.90
C SER A 205 20.02 15.14 7.86
N VAL A 206 20.93 14.25 7.44
CA VAL A 206 20.69 12.81 7.36
C VAL A 206 21.30 12.12 8.58
N TYR A 207 20.51 11.26 9.21
CA TYR A 207 20.97 10.46 10.35
C TYR A 207 21.00 9.00 9.98
N THR A 208 22.02 8.29 10.42
CA THR A 208 22.16 6.85 10.29
C THR A 208 22.87 6.27 11.49
N ALA A 209 22.74 4.98 11.70
CA ALA A 209 23.33 4.33 12.86
C ALA A 209 23.98 2.98 12.49
N SER A 210 25.03 2.63 13.23
CA SER A 210 25.85 1.47 12.92
C SER A 210 25.72 0.31 13.89
N PHE A 211 26.03 -0.88 13.38
CA PHE A 211 26.02 -2.08 14.17
C PHE A 211 27.33 -2.30 14.96
N TYR A 212 28.50 -2.18 14.35
CA TYR A 212 29.77 -2.50 15.01
C TYR A 212 30.39 -1.32 15.72
N SER A 213 30.41 -0.14 15.12
CA SER A 213 30.95 1.07 15.76
C SER A 213 30.10 1.59 16.90
N ARG A 214 28.83 1.14 16.99
CA ARG A 214 27.89 1.55 18.04
C ARG A 214 27.65 3.06 18.06
N LYS A 215 27.66 3.68 16.88
CA LYS A 215 27.53 5.12 16.71
C LYS A 215 26.28 5.47 15.92
N ILE A 216 25.79 6.66 16.21
CA ILE A 216 24.87 7.40 15.39
C ILE A 216 25.65 8.52 14.75
N TRP A 217 25.43 8.77 13.46
CA TRP A 217 26.03 9.88 12.73
C TRP A 217 24.96 10.82 12.20
N ARG A 218 25.31 12.10 12.20
CA ARG A 218 24.62 13.16 11.49
C ARG A 218 25.48 13.59 10.32
N LEU A 219 24.91 13.57 9.11
CA LEU A 219 25.61 13.87 7.88
C LEU A 219 24.95 15.06 7.17
N ASN A 220 25.76 15.83 6.47
CA ASN A 220 25.28 16.79 5.50
C ASN A 220 24.70 16.07 4.29
N ALA A 221 23.42 16.28 3.95
CA ALA A 221 22.73 15.59 2.88
C ALA A 221 23.37 15.80 1.49
N SER A 222 23.94 16.98 1.23
CA SER A 222 24.48 17.32 -0.08
C SER A 222 25.92 16.81 -0.29
N THR A 223 26.69 16.62 0.78
CA THR A 223 28.13 16.33 0.70
C THR A 223 28.55 15.02 1.34
N GLY A 224 27.69 14.41 2.17
CA GLY A 224 28.01 13.23 2.96
C GLY A 224 28.97 13.48 4.13
N VAL A 225 29.40 14.74 4.36
CA VAL A 225 30.31 15.07 5.46
C VAL A 225 29.64 14.80 6.81
N ILE A 226 30.37 14.13 7.70
CA ILE A 226 29.92 13.88 9.08
C ILE A 226 30.00 15.21 9.85
N GLU A 227 28.85 15.69 10.34
CA GLU A 227 28.69 16.92 11.11
C GLU A 227 28.51 16.67 12.60
N GLY A 228 28.17 15.43 12.98
CA GLY A 228 28.03 15.03 14.38
C GLY A 228 28.06 13.52 14.52
N GLU A 229 28.49 13.03 15.68
CA GLU A 229 28.45 11.63 16.03
C GLU A 229 28.23 11.43 17.54
N TYR A 230 27.56 10.35 17.89
CA TYR A 230 27.39 9.93 19.28
C TYR A 230 27.67 8.43 19.43
N ASN A 231 28.46 8.06 20.45
CA ASN A 231 28.69 6.65 20.80
C ASN A 231 27.67 6.21 21.85
N THR A 232 26.79 5.28 21.47
CA THR A 232 25.74 4.74 22.34
C THR A 232 26.20 3.60 23.24
N ASP A 233 27.45 3.10 23.06
CA ASP A 233 27.91 1.84 23.64
C ASP A 233 27.06 0.60 23.28
N ALA A 234 25.91 0.80 22.63
CA ALA A 234 25.03 -0.23 22.10
C ALA A 234 25.17 -0.34 20.59
N ARG A 235 25.05 -1.53 20.05
CA ARG A 235 24.85 -1.72 18.61
C ARG A 235 23.47 -1.20 18.21
N ILE A 236 23.34 -0.63 17.03
CA ILE A 236 22.02 -0.28 16.47
C ILE A 236 21.76 -1.24 15.33
N ARG A 237 20.62 -1.93 15.37
CA ARG A 237 20.34 -2.99 14.39
C ARG A 237 19.19 -2.65 13.46
N TYR A 238 17.98 -2.59 13.97
CA TYR A 238 16.77 -2.36 13.18
C TYR A 238 16.05 -1.05 13.54
N SER A 239 16.49 -0.40 14.60
CA SER A 239 15.92 0.87 15.03
C SER A 239 16.38 1.99 14.11
N CYS A 240 15.46 2.65 13.44
CA CYS A 240 15.69 3.87 12.69
C CYS A 240 15.75 5.05 13.68
N PRO A 241 16.69 5.99 13.59
CA PRO A 241 16.60 7.25 14.31
C PRO A 241 15.33 8.00 13.92
N VAL A 242 14.55 8.49 14.90
CA VAL A 242 13.34 9.28 14.64
C VAL A 242 13.40 10.59 15.42
N PHE A 243 12.56 11.57 15.08
CA PHE A 243 12.72 12.94 15.58
C PHE A 243 11.51 13.45 16.35
N GLY A 244 11.75 13.98 17.55
CA GLY A 244 10.80 14.84 18.24
C GLY A 244 10.50 16.12 17.47
N ALA A 245 9.44 16.83 17.87
CA ALA A 245 9.05 18.10 17.24
C ALA A 245 10.12 19.21 17.40
N ASP A 246 10.95 19.08 18.42
CA ASP A 246 12.08 19.97 18.76
C ASP A 246 13.41 19.55 18.12
N GLY A 247 13.41 18.47 17.31
CA GLY A 247 14.61 17.89 16.70
C GLY A 247 15.36 16.89 17.58
N THR A 248 14.86 16.57 18.78
CA THR A 248 15.43 15.51 19.63
C THR A 248 15.45 14.19 18.87
N VAL A 249 16.59 13.48 18.93
CA VAL A 249 16.80 12.20 18.23
C VAL A 249 16.53 11.05 19.16
N TYR A 250 15.69 10.10 18.75
CA TYR A 250 15.37 8.88 19.50
C TYR A 250 15.80 7.64 18.73
N VAL A 251 16.46 6.68 19.41
CA VAL A 251 16.91 5.44 18.80
C VAL A 251 17.05 4.31 19.81
N GLY A 252 16.71 3.08 19.40
CA GLY A 252 16.87 1.87 20.21
C GLY A 252 18.24 1.23 20.09
N GLY A 253 18.78 0.75 21.21
CA GLY A 253 20.04 0.03 21.29
C GLY A 253 19.89 -1.48 21.42
N TYR A 254 20.80 -2.22 20.77
CA TYR A 254 20.90 -3.68 20.77
C TYR A 254 22.26 -4.11 21.34
N ASN A 255 22.31 -4.84 22.42
CA ASN A 255 23.41 -5.64 22.96
C ASN A 255 23.56 -5.53 24.49
N LYS A 256 24.18 -6.54 25.08
CA LYS A 256 24.33 -6.79 26.52
C LYS A 256 24.99 -5.66 27.37
N ALA A 257 25.69 -4.72 26.75
CA ALA A 257 26.45 -3.69 27.47
C ALA A 257 25.80 -2.29 27.46
N GLY A 258 24.85 -2.02 26.57
CA GLY A 258 24.16 -0.73 26.44
C GLY A 258 22.71 -0.95 26.06
N LYS A 259 21.96 -1.62 26.94
CA LYS A 259 20.55 -1.94 26.75
C LYS A 259 19.71 -0.72 27.04
N GLY A 260 19.58 0.17 26.08
CA GLY A 260 18.84 1.38 26.32
C GLY A 260 18.13 1.89 25.08
N PHE A 261 17.11 2.67 25.34
CA PHE A 261 16.49 3.54 24.38
C PHE A 261 16.99 4.96 24.65
N TYR A 262 17.61 5.56 23.64
CA TYR A 262 18.38 6.79 23.77
C TYR A 262 17.59 8.00 23.29
N SER A 263 17.71 9.10 24.01
CA SER A 263 17.33 10.45 23.59
C SER A 263 18.58 11.34 23.51
N LEU A 264 18.82 11.91 22.36
CA LEU A 264 19.98 12.72 22.06
C LEU A 264 19.57 14.10 21.54
N ASP A 265 20.40 15.09 21.74
CA ASP A 265 20.23 16.38 21.06
C ASP A 265 20.47 16.26 19.56
N ALA A 266 19.91 17.16 18.75
CA ALA A 266 20.00 17.13 17.29
C ALA A 266 21.45 17.19 16.75
N SER A 267 22.38 17.77 17.49
CA SER A 267 23.80 17.84 17.10
C SER A 267 24.59 16.59 17.44
N LEU A 268 23.99 15.63 18.15
CA LEU A 268 24.61 14.42 18.69
C LEU A 268 25.76 14.68 19.65
N ASN A 269 25.78 15.83 20.32
CA ASN A 269 26.83 16.20 21.31
C ASN A 269 26.46 15.75 22.74
N THR A 270 25.15 15.62 23.02
CA THR A 270 24.64 15.39 24.37
C THR A 270 23.55 14.34 24.37
N MET A 271 23.65 13.40 25.33
CA MET A 271 22.56 12.51 25.66
C MET A 271 21.63 13.23 26.67
N ASN A 272 20.35 13.35 26.32
CA ASN A 272 19.36 13.93 27.20
C ASN A 272 19.01 12.92 28.31
N TRP A 273 18.73 11.68 27.89
CA TRP A 273 18.45 10.56 28.80
C TRP A 273 18.60 9.22 28.07
N VAL A 274 18.68 8.15 28.87
CA VAL A 274 18.56 6.76 28.42
C VAL A 274 17.50 6.07 29.25
N PHE A 275 16.58 5.35 28.58
CA PHE A 275 15.58 4.52 29.21
C PHE A 275 16.02 3.06 29.17
N GLU A 276 16.15 2.41 30.34
CA GLU A 276 16.64 1.04 30.47
C GLU A 276 15.47 0.08 30.82
N ALA A 277 15.20 -0.89 29.93
CA ALA A 277 14.20 -1.93 30.17
C ALA A 277 14.82 -3.29 30.54
N GLY A 278 16.12 -3.37 30.66
CA GLY A 278 16.85 -4.61 30.96
C GLY A 278 17.13 -5.51 29.77
N GLU A 279 16.50 -5.28 28.62
CA GLU A 279 16.70 -5.98 27.35
C GLU A 279 16.78 -4.99 26.17
N ASP A 280 16.96 -5.51 24.96
CA ASP A 280 17.25 -4.72 23.76
C ASP A 280 16.01 -3.98 23.21
N PHE A 281 16.25 -2.83 22.60
CA PHE A 281 15.26 -2.09 21.82
C PHE A 281 15.61 -2.19 20.32
N ASN A 282 15.00 -3.12 19.62
CA ASN A 282 15.27 -3.41 18.20
C ASN A 282 14.27 -2.81 17.22
N SER A 283 13.19 -2.24 17.70
CA SER A 283 12.12 -1.67 16.87
C SER A 283 12.39 -0.22 16.51
N THR A 284 11.84 0.20 15.37
CA THR A 284 11.73 1.61 15.04
C THR A 284 10.62 2.24 15.89
N PRO A 285 10.93 3.30 16.64
CA PRO A 285 9.94 3.96 17.47
C PRO A 285 8.95 4.78 16.66
N ALA A 286 7.78 5.05 17.26
CA ALA A 286 6.76 5.96 16.75
C ALA A 286 6.49 7.06 17.78
N ILE A 287 6.33 8.30 17.32
CA ILE A 287 6.11 9.47 18.19
C ILE A 287 4.72 10.04 17.93
N ALA A 288 3.92 10.12 18.97
CA ALA A 288 2.60 10.75 18.89
C ALA A 288 2.69 12.27 18.88
N SER A 289 1.60 12.93 18.51
CA SER A 289 1.51 14.40 18.45
C SER A 289 1.70 15.09 19.81
N ASP A 290 1.45 14.37 20.92
CA ASP A 290 1.71 14.87 22.29
C ASP A 290 3.18 14.66 22.74
N GLY A 291 4.03 14.08 21.87
CA GLY A 291 5.42 13.76 22.12
C GLY A 291 5.65 12.42 22.82
N THR A 292 4.60 11.64 23.13
CA THR A 292 4.75 10.29 23.68
C THR A 292 5.46 9.40 22.65
N ILE A 293 6.50 8.68 23.10
CA ILE A 293 7.29 7.78 22.26
C ILE A 293 6.85 6.34 22.54
N TYR A 294 6.50 5.60 21.48
CA TYR A 294 6.18 4.19 21.57
C TYR A 294 7.30 3.34 20.98
N VAL A 295 7.75 2.34 21.71
CA VAL A 295 8.83 1.45 21.29
C VAL A 295 8.66 0.06 21.90
N SER A 296 9.02 -0.99 21.18
CA SER A 296 9.03 -2.36 21.73
C SER A 296 10.43 -2.77 22.13
N SER A 297 10.49 -3.59 23.20
CA SER A 297 11.72 -4.19 23.68
C SER A 297 11.62 -5.72 23.64
N THR A 298 12.75 -6.40 23.47
CA THR A 298 12.83 -7.88 23.48
C THR A 298 12.57 -8.49 24.85
N ASN A 299 12.17 -7.70 25.84
CA ASN A 299 11.64 -8.16 27.14
C ASN A 299 10.12 -8.34 27.13
N ASP A 300 9.53 -8.56 25.97
CA ASP A 300 8.11 -8.87 25.77
C ASP A 300 7.15 -7.68 26.00
N ASN A 301 7.66 -6.44 26.08
CA ASN A 301 6.86 -5.25 26.34
C ASN A 301 6.92 -4.23 25.21
N VAL A 302 5.78 -3.59 24.95
CA VAL A 302 5.68 -2.28 24.32
C VAL A 302 5.69 -1.23 25.43
N TYR A 303 6.46 -0.19 25.27
CA TYR A 303 6.57 0.95 26.17
C TYR A 303 6.01 2.21 25.55
N ALA A 304 5.30 2.99 26.34
CA ALA A 304 5.08 4.41 26.09
C ALA A 304 6.00 5.20 27.04
N ILE A 305 6.81 6.05 26.49
CA ILE A 305 7.80 6.85 27.19
C ILE A 305 7.45 8.33 27.01
N ASN A 306 7.42 9.09 28.07
CA ASN A 306 7.25 10.55 28.01
C ASN A 306 8.50 11.22 27.41
N PRO A 307 8.39 12.44 26.84
CA PRO A 307 9.54 13.16 26.29
C PRO A 307 10.69 13.39 27.26
N ASP A 308 10.41 13.38 28.58
CA ASP A 308 11.41 13.51 29.64
C ASP A 308 12.12 12.18 30.02
N GLY A 309 11.79 11.08 29.34
CA GLY A 309 12.39 9.77 29.56
C GLY A 309 11.68 8.92 30.64
N THR A 310 10.62 9.41 31.25
CA THR A 310 9.85 8.63 32.24
C THR A 310 8.87 7.67 31.55
N GLU A 311 8.66 6.48 32.12
CA GLU A 311 7.66 5.53 31.64
C GLU A 311 6.26 6.11 31.85
N LYS A 312 5.45 6.17 30.77
CA LYS A 312 4.02 6.51 30.84
C LYS A 312 3.20 5.26 31.13
N TRP A 313 3.45 4.20 30.36
CA TRP A 313 2.90 2.86 30.56
C TRP A 313 3.72 1.81 29.81
N ARG A 314 3.52 0.54 30.16
CA ARG A 314 3.99 -0.61 29.39
C ARG A 314 2.92 -1.68 29.32
N ALA A 315 2.96 -2.48 28.24
CA ALA A 315 2.04 -3.59 27.99
C ALA A 315 2.78 -4.80 27.43
N VAL A 316 2.45 -6.00 27.93
CA VAL A 316 3.03 -7.25 27.43
C VAL A 316 2.41 -7.63 26.11
N TYR A 317 3.23 -7.92 25.09
CA TYR A 317 2.72 -8.34 23.77
C TYR A 317 2.88 -9.85 23.50
N GLY A 318 3.97 -10.47 23.89
CA GLY A 318 4.28 -11.85 23.55
C GLY A 318 5.70 -12.24 23.90
N THR A 319 6.49 -12.69 22.93
CA THR A 319 7.82 -13.26 23.19
C THR A 319 8.96 -12.56 22.47
N TRP A 320 8.75 -12.01 21.29
CA TRP A 320 9.80 -11.31 20.53
C TRP A 320 9.22 -10.36 19.47
N ALA A 321 9.90 -9.24 19.24
CA ALA A 321 9.60 -8.36 18.13
C ALA A 321 10.80 -7.47 17.75
N ALA A 322 10.89 -7.15 16.46
CA ALA A 322 11.72 -6.09 15.90
C ALA A 322 10.90 -5.28 14.88
N THR A 323 9.59 -5.19 15.08
CA THR A 323 8.65 -4.56 14.17
C THR A 323 8.53 -3.07 14.43
N ALA A 324 8.26 -2.29 13.39
CA ALA A 324 7.89 -0.90 13.52
C ALA A 324 6.50 -0.75 14.19
N ILE A 325 6.33 0.31 14.96
CA ILE A 325 5.04 0.69 15.55
C ILE A 325 4.37 1.72 14.62
N ALA A 326 3.04 1.65 14.50
CA ALA A 326 2.24 2.63 13.79
C ALA A 326 1.18 3.26 14.71
N ILE A 327 0.84 4.51 14.45
CA ILE A 327 -0.15 5.27 15.22
C ILE A 327 -1.28 5.68 14.29
N GLY A 328 -2.52 5.29 14.60
CA GLY A 328 -3.71 5.73 13.90
C GLY A 328 -4.03 7.21 14.14
N GLU A 329 -4.87 7.79 13.31
CA GLU A 329 -5.28 9.20 13.47
C GLU A 329 -6.02 9.47 14.78
N ASP A 330 -6.69 8.45 15.34
CA ASP A 330 -7.33 8.51 16.67
C ASP A 330 -6.35 8.33 17.84
N GLY A 331 -5.06 8.20 17.56
CA GLY A 331 -3.98 7.94 18.51
C GLY A 331 -3.84 6.46 18.91
N THR A 332 -4.65 5.55 18.39
CA THR A 332 -4.51 4.10 18.68
C THR A 332 -3.13 3.62 18.23
N VAL A 333 -2.45 2.89 19.12
CA VAL A 333 -1.11 2.37 18.88
C VAL A 333 -1.23 0.93 18.38
N TYR A 334 -0.76 0.69 17.15
CA TYR A 334 -0.78 -0.63 16.52
C TYR A 334 0.62 -1.24 16.54
N PHE A 335 0.68 -2.48 16.96
CA PHE A 335 1.91 -3.23 17.11
C PHE A 335 1.72 -4.66 16.61
N ALA A 336 2.69 -5.16 15.86
CA ALA A 336 2.77 -6.56 15.47
C ALA A 336 3.99 -7.22 16.11
N GLY A 337 3.89 -8.50 16.48
CA GLY A 337 4.98 -9.20 17.13
C GLY A 337 4.76 -10.71 17.15
N GLU A 338 5.57 -11.42 17.94
CA GLU A 338 5.48 -12.87 18.11
C GLU A 338 4.91 -13.22 19.48
N ASN A 339 4.20 -14.35 19.54
CA ASN A 339 3.78 -15.01 20.77
C ASN A 339 4.05 -16.52 20.62
N GLY A 340 5.26 -16.96 20.94
CA GLY A 340 5.70 -18.32 20.70
C GLY A 340 5.88 -18.62 19.22
N SER A 341 5.06 -19.53 18.66
CA SER A 341 5.07 -19.89 17.24
C SER A 341 4.11 -19.08 16.38
N GLU A 342 3.25 -18.29 16.99
CA GLU A 342 2.21 -17.50 16.33
C GLU A 342 2.64 -16.02 16.27
N GLY A 343 2.03 -15.26 15.37
CA GLY A 343 2.10 -13.80 15.37
C GLY A 343 0.95 -13.18 16.14
N VAL A 344 1.11 -11.92 16.50
CA VAL A 344 0.03 -11.10 17.07
C VAL A 344 0.00 -9.73 16.41
N LEU A 345 -1.21 -9.21 16.19
CA LEU A 345 -1.48 -7.81 15.91
C LEU A 345 -2.32 -7.26 17.04
N ILE A 346 -1.89 -6.17 17.66
CA ILE A 346 -2.52 -5.61 18.86
C ILE A 346 -2.77 -4.13 18.67
N ALA A 347 -3.93 -3.66 19.07
CA ALA A 347 -4.27 -2.25 19.19
C ALA A 347 -4.32 -1.85 20.67
N TYR A 348 -3.52 -0.85 21.04
CA TYR A 348 -3.46 -0.33 22.42
C TYR A 348 -4.12 1.04 22.52
N ASN A 349 -4.71 1.29 23.68
CA ASN A 349 -5.17 2.60 24.10
C ASN A 349 -3.95 3.48 24.42
N PRO A 350 -3.76 4.65 23.76
CA PRO A 350 -2.58 5.50 23.98
C PRO A 350 -2.49 6.09 25.40
N ALA A 351 -3.61 6.16 26.14
CA ALA A 351 -3.65 6.78 27.45
C ALA A 351 -3.01 5.90 28.53
N ASP A 352 -3.22 4.58 28.49
CA ASP A 352 -2.91 3.65 29.58
C ASP A 352 -2.32 2.30 29.16
N GLY A 353 -2.18 2.05 27.83
CA GLY A 353 -1.63 0.80 27.30
C GLY A 353 -2.58 -0.40 27.40
N THR A 354 -3.86 -0.20 27.75
CA THR A 354 -4.83 -1.29 27.72
C THR A 354 -5.10 -1.74 26.30
N GLU A 355 -5.26 -3.04 26.10
CA GLU A 355 -5.60 -3.59 24.77
C GLU A 355 -7.03 -3.19 24.40
N LYS A 356 -7.18 -2.50 23.26
CA LYS A 356 -8.49 -2.33 22.62
C LYS A 356 -8.95 -3.65 22.02
N TRP A 357 -8.02 -4.34 21.35
CA TRP A 357 -8.20 -5.69 20.82
C TRP A 357 -6.85 -6.35 20.52
N ARG A 358 -6.85 -7.68 20.42
CA ARG A 358 -5.72 -8.53 20.01
C ARG A 358 -6.18 -9.53 18.95
N LYS A 359 -5.38 -9.70 17.90
CA LYS A 359 -5.56 -10.71 16.87
C LYS A 359 -4.38 -11.66 16.88
N THR A 360 -4.64 -12.96 17.00
CA THR A 360 -3.63 -14.00 16.73
C THR A 360 -3.51 -14.19 15.24
N LEU A 361 -2.28 -14.18 14.74
CA LEU A 361 -1.94 -14.41 13.33
C LEU A 361 -1.47 -15.85 13.16
N PRO A 362 -1.75 -16.50 12.01
CA PRO A 362 -1.40 -17.91 11.80
C PRO A 362 0.13 -18.14 11.70
N ALA A 363 0.90 -17.11 11.38
CA ALA A 363 2.35 -17.14 11.36
C ALA A 363 2.92 -15.89 12.04
N LYS A 364 4.21 -15.94 12.36
CA LYS A 364 4.95 -14.84 12.98
C LYS A 364 4.87 -13.57 12.14
N ALA A 365 4.68 -12.43 12.80
CA ALA A 365 4.82 -11.10 12.21
C ALA A 365 6.19 -10.55 12.64
N ASN A 366 7.23 -10.91 11.89
CA ASN A 366 8.60 -10.63 12.25
C ASN A 366 9.20 -9.54 11.35
N GLN A 367 9.80 -8.52 11.92
CA GLN A 367 10.58 -7.44 11.31
C GLN A 367 9.80 -6.42 10.46
N GLY A 368 8.64 -6.76 9.88
CA GLY A 368 7.73 -5.79 9.30
C GLY A 368 7.02 -4.97 10.37
N GLY A 369 6.01 -4.26 9.99
CA GLY A 369 5.13 -3.53 10.89
C GLY A 369 3.85 -3.16 10.15
N PRO A 370 2.82 -2.72 10.86
CA PRO A 370 1.61 -2.27 10.21
C PRO A 370 1.81 -0.94 9.48
N ALA A 371 1.19 -0.79 8.31
CA ALA A 371 0.88 0.49 7.71
C ALA A 371 -0.61 0.79 7.90
N ILE A 372 -0.97 2.05 8.01
CA ILE A 372 -2.35 2.48 8.27
C ILE A 372 -2.76 3.50 7.21
N ALA A 373 -3.80 3.18 6.46
CA ALA A 373 -4.39 4.10 5.50
C ALA A 373 -5.16 5.25 6.19
N PRO A 374 -5.45 6.35 5.49
CA PRO A 374 -6.24 7.46 6.03
C PRO A 374 -7.64 7.06 6.48
N ASP A 375 -8.24 6.00 5.92
CA ASP A 375 -9.55 5.46 6.34
C ASP A 375 -9.47 4.59 7.60
N GLY A 376 -8.26 4.38 8.14
CA GLY A 376 -7.98 3.55 9.31
C GLY A 376 -7.76 2.07 8.97
N THR A 377 -7.80 1.65 7.71
CA THR A 377 -7.47 0.27 7.30
C THR A 377 -6.02 -0.03 7.66
N ILE A 378 -5.78 -1.17 8.32
CA ILE A 378 -4.47 -1.61 8.78
C ILE A 378 -3.96 -2.70 7.84
N TYR A 379 -2.79 -2.51 7.25
CA TYR A 379 -2.15 -3.49 6.38
C TYR A 379 -0.94 -4.11 7.06
N LEU A 380 -0.85 -5.43 7.03
CA LEU A 380 0.24 -6.18 7.65
C LEU A 380 0.66 -7.36 6.78
N GLY A 381 1.96 -7.44 6.49
CA GLY A 381 2.60 -8.61 5.91
C GLY A 381 3.05 -9.62 6.99
N GLY A 382 3.29 -10.87 6.61
CA GLY A 382 3.77 -11.90 7.53
C GLY A 382 4.39 -13.11 6.84
N TYR A 383 4.85 -14.07 7.63
CA TYR A 383 5.50 -15.31 7.17
C TYR A 383 4.52 -16.32 6.54
N GLU A 384 3.22 -16.04 6.54
CA GLU A 384 2.21 -16.81 5.82
C GLU A 384 2.09 -16.45 4.33
N GLU A 385 3.04 -15.67 3.81
CA GLU A 385 3.09 -15.22 2.41
C GLU A 385 1.87 -14.39 2.02
N LYS A 386 1.30 -13.66 2.99
CA LYS A 386 0.10 -12.84 2.75
C LYS A 386 0.30 -11.40 3.19
N MET A 387 -0.26 -10.49 2.40
CA MET A 387 -0.62 -9.15 2.82
C MET A 387 -2.08 -9.19 3.27
N ILE A 388 -2.37 -8.79 4.49
CA ILE A 388 -3.72 -8.81 5.06
C ILE A 388 -4.15 -7.39 5.41
N ALA A 389 -5.36 -7.03 5.02
CA ALA A 389 -6.01 -5.81 5.44
C ALA A 389 -6.98 -6.08 6.59
N TYR A 390 -6.90 -5.28 7.64
CA TYR A 390 -7.80 -5.31 8.77
C TYR A 390 -8.56 -3.99 8.90
N ASN A 391 -9.82 -4.08 9.33
CA ASN A 391 -10.58 -2.92 9.78
C ASN A 391 -10.00 -2.39 11.11
N PRO A 392 -10.28 -1.13 11.51
CA PRO A 392 -9.81 -0.57 12.79
C PRO A 392 -10.24 -1.37 14.03
N ASP A 393 -11.27 -2.20 13.94
CA ASP A 393 -11.74 -3.10 15.00
C ASP A 393 -11.05 -4.46 15.05
N GLY A 394 -10.05 -4.69 14.16
CA GLY A 394 -9.28 -5.93 14.07
C GLY A 394 -9.94 -7.04 13.25
N THR A 395 -11.11 -6.80 12.64
CA THR A 395 -11.73 -7.77 11.70
C THR A 395 -10.98 -7.75 10.37
N GLU A 396 -10.78 -8.92 9.77
CA GLU A 396 -10.14 -9.04 8.46
C GLU A 396 -11.06 -8.47 7.37
N LYS A 397 -10.49 -7.63 6.50
CA LYS A 397 -11.17 -7.02 5.35
C LYS A 397 -10.95 -7.86 4.10
N TRP A 398 -9.69 -8.19 3.83
CA TRP A 398 -9.27 -9.08 2.74
C TRP A 398 -7.84 -9.59 2.98
N SER A 399 -7.41 -10.58 2.18
CA SER A 399 -6.02 -11.04 2.12
C SER A 399 -5.57 -11.26 0.68
N TYR A 400 -4.32 -10.90 0.38
CA TYR A 400 -3.63 -11.11 -0.89
C TYR A 400 -2.48 -12.08 -0.68
N THR A 401 -2.32 -13.09 -1.57
CA THR A 401 -1.21 -14.06 -1.51
C THR A 401 -0.03 -13.57 -2.33
N ALA A 402 1.13 -13.39 -1.69
CA ALA A 402 2.40 -13.04 -2.31
C ALA A 402 3.17 -14.30 -2.77
N ASN A 403 4.37 -14.12 -3.29
CA ASN A 403 5.24 -15.21 -3.75
C ASN A 403 6.18 -15.74 -2.65
N GLY A 404 6.31 -14.98 -1.56
CA GLY A 404 7.12 -15.30 -0.39
C GLY A 404 6.66 -14.54 0.85
N ALA A 405 7.28 -14.81 2.00
CA ALA A 405 7.00 -14.11 3.24
C ALA A 405 7.26 -12.60 3.10
N ILE A 406 6.48 -11.79 3.80
CA ILE A 406 6.53 -10.32 3.71
C ILE A 406 7.09 -9.78 5.03
N GLU A 407 8.31 -9.26 5.00
CA GLU A 407 8.95 -8.56 6.13
C GLU A 407 8.94 -7.03 5.95
N THR A 408 8.47 -6.55 4.80
CA THR A 408 8.39 -5.12 4.50
C THR A 408 7.12 -4.49 5.06
N VAL A 409 7.21 -3.22 5.48
CA VAL A 409 6.04 -2.39 5.71
C VAL A 409 5.56 -1.90 4.35
N PRO A 410 4.30 -2.11 3.95
CA PRO A 410 3.82 -1.60 2.67
C PRO A 410 3.78 -0.07 2.68
N ALA A 411 4.11 0.55 1.54
CA ALA A 411 3.86 1.96 1.33
C ALA A 411 2.49 2.13 0.64
N ILE A 412 1.75 3.18 1.02
CA ILE A 412 0.38 3.45 0.56
C ILE A 412 0.37 4.78 -0.19
N ASP A 413 -0.11 4.79 -1.43
CA ASP A 413 -0.25 6.01 -2.20
C ASP A 413 -1.55 6.78 -1.91
N ASN A 414 -1.73 7.94 -2.54
CA ASN A 414 -2.93 8.78 -2.37
C ASN A 414 -4.23 8.11 -2.86
N GLU A 415 -4.13 7.13 -3.74
CA GLU A 415 -5.24 6.33 -4.26
C GLU A 415 -5.54 5.11 -3.36
N GLY A 416 -4.70 4.87 -2.34
CA GLY A 416 -4.80 3.75 -1.41
C GLY A 416 -4.15 2.45 -1.91
N ASN A 417 -3.38 2.50 -3.00
CA ASN A 417 -2.66 1.34 -3.50
C ASN A 417 -1.42 1.03 -2.64
N LEU A 418 -1.08 -0.26 -2.57
CA LEU A 418 0.00 -0.75 -1.73
C LEU A 418 1.20 -1.21 -2.56
N TYR A 419 2.39 -0.85 -2.10
CA TYR A 419 3.68 -1.16 -2.69
C TYR A 419 4.55 -1.89 -1.67
N PHE A 420 4.95 -3.14 -1.96
CA PHE A 420 5.74 -3.94 -1.01
C PHE A 420 6.58 -5.01 -1.72
N GLY A 421 7.61 -5.49 -1.05
CA GLY A 421 8.43 -6.60 -1.48
C GLY A 421 8.25 -7.82 -0.61
N ASP A 422 8.62 -9.00 -1.14
CA ASP A 422 8.63 -10.26 -0.40
C ASP A 422 10.02 -10.91 -0.35
N LEU A 423 10.19 -11.91 0.50
CA LEU A 423 11.45 -12.65 0.68
C LEU A 423 11.78 -13.62 -0.46
N ALA A 424 10.89 -13.79 -1.43
CA ALA A 424 11.21 -14.47 -2.69
C ALA A 424 11.70 -13.46 -3.75
N GLY A 425 11.91 -12.19 -3.38
CA GLY A 425 12.48 -11.16 -4.24
C GLY A 425 11.50 -10.54 -5.22
N PHE A 426 10.20 -10.68 -4.99
CA PHE A 426 9.16 -10.10 -5.84
C PHE A 426 8.64 -8.78 -5.29
N PHE A 427 8.44 -7.82 -6.18
CA PHE A 427 7.81 -6.54 -5.91
C PHE A 427 6.36 -6.58 -6.38
N HIS A 428 5.44 -6.17 -5.49
CA HIS A 428 4.00 -6.20 -5.65
C HIS A 428 3.42 -4.80 -5.64
N VAL A 429 2.42 -4.58 -6.48
CA VAL A 429 1.57 -3.39 -6.48
C VAL A 429 0.12 -3.86 -6.52
N ILE A 430 -0.64 -3.56 -5.47
CA ILE A 430 -2.05 -3.99 -5.34
C ILE A 430 -2.95 -2.82 -4.95
N SER A 431 -4.24 -2.91 -5.25
CA SER A 431 -5.21 -1.90 -4.86
C SER A 431 -5.57 -1.96 -3.37
N SER A 432 -6.28 -0.96 -2.87
CA SER A 432 -6.86 -0.93 -1.53
C SER A 432 -7.86 -2.07 -1.25
N ASP A 433 -8.33 -2.75 -2.30
CA ASP A 433 -9.21 -3.92 -2.22
C ASP A 433 -8.46 -5.26 -2.33
N GLY A 434 -7.12 -5.22 -2.42
CA GLY A 434 -6.26 -6.39 -2.50
C GLY A 434 -6.11 -6.99 -3.90
N GLU A 435 -6.56 -6.28 -4.93
CA GLU A 435 -6.43 -6.73 -6.31
C GLU A 435 -5.08 -6.32 -6.91
N LYS A 436 -4.49 -7.21 -7.71
CA LYS A 436 -3.21 -6.95 -8.37
C LYS A 436 -3.36 -5.85 -9.44
N LEU A 437 -2.62 -4.75 -9.31
CA LEU A 437 -2.65 -3.64 -10.28
C LEU A 437 -1.60 -3.78 -11.39
N TYR A 438 -0.41 -4.28 -11.07
CA TYR A 438 0.66 -4.49 -12.02
C TYR A 438 1.13 -5.94 -12.02
N LYS A 439 1.75 -6.37 -13.12
CA LYS A 439 2.45 -7.65 -13.16
C LYS A 439 3.55 -7.64 -12.09
N VAL A 440 3.53 -8.66 -11.23
CA VAL A 440 4.54 -8.84 -10.19
C VAL A 440 5.93 -8.99 -10.81
N VAL A 441 6.92 -8.27 -10.31
CA VAL A 441 8.28 -8.21 -10.86
C VAL A 441 9.28 -8.82 -9.89
N LYS A 442 10.08 -9.76 -10.36
CA LYS A 442 11.22 -10.28 -9.59
C LYS A 442 12.40 -9.33 -9.72
N LEU A 443 12.83 -8.74 -8.60
CA LEU A 443 13.92 -7.75 -8.54
C LEU A 443 15.25 -8.35 -8.09
N GLY A 444 15.22 -9.47 -7.41
CA GLY A 444 16.41 -10.13 -6.86
C GLY A 444 16.06 -11.43 -6.13
N ASP A 445 16.92 -11.85 -5.21
CA ASP A 445 16.69 -13.05 -4.41
C ASP A 445 15.76 -12.81 -3.23
N GLU A 446 15.83 -11.61 -2.62
CA GLU A 446 15.05 -11.23 -1.44
C GLU A 446 14.84 -9.70 -1.36
N ILE A 447 13.70 -9.27 -0.80
CA ILE A 447 13.41 -7.87 -0.50
C ILE A 447 13.05 -7.75 0.98
N HIS A 448 13.95 -7.14 1.76
CA HIS A 448 13.76 -6.78 3.17
C HIS A 448 13.49 -5.28 3.34
N SER A 449 13.80 -4.49 2.32
CA SER A 449 13.68 -3.03 2.32
C SER A 449 12.24 -2.61 2.03
N SER A 450 11.63 -1.82 2.90
CA SER A 450 10.33 -1.21 2.64
C SER A 450 10.41 -0.21 1.51
N ALA A 451 9.38 -0.17 0.66
CA ALA A 451 9.29 0.77 -0.44
C ALA A 451 9.06 2.21 0.06
N VAL A 452 9.51 3.19 -0.72
CA VAL A 452 9.30 4.62 -0.47
C VAL A 452 8.62 5.25 -1.67
N ILE A 453 7.65 6.12 -1.42
CA ILE A 453 6.91 6.86 -2.45
C ILE A 453 7.36 8.32 -2.44
N GLY A 454 7.87 8.80 -3.57
CA GLY A 454 8.21 10.20 -3.78
C GLY A 454 6.97 11.10 -3.91
N SER A 455 7.16 12.39 -3.72
CA SER A 455 6.08 13.37 -3.90
C SER A 455 5.58 13.49 -5.35
N ASP A 456 6.37 12.99 -6.30
CA ASP A 456 6.05 12.90 -7.72
C ASP A 456 5.42 11.54 -8.12
N GLY A 457 5.18 10.65 -7.14
CA GLY A 457 4.65 9.32 -7.37
C GLY A 457 5.70 8.27 -7.77
N THR A 458 6.97 8.62 -7.85
CA THR A 458 8.04 7.64 -8.10
C THR A 458 8.17 6.68 -6.92
N ILE A 459 8.20 5.38 -7.21
CA ILE A 459 8.35 4.33 -6.20
C ILE A 459 9.80 3.86 -6.16
N TYR A 460 10.39 3.88 -4.97
CA TYR A 460 11.74 3.37 -4.74
C TYR A 460 11.69 2.10 -3.91
N VAL A 461 12.37 1.07 -4.36
CA VAL A 461 12.49 -0.21 -3.66
C VAL A 461 13.90 -0.76 -3.81
N ALA A 462 14.40 -1.46 -2.79
CA ALA A 462 15.71 -2.07 -2.84
C ALA A 462 15.63 -3.58 -2.57
N ALA A 463 16.35 -4.36 -3.36
CA ALA A 463 16.39 -5.81 -3.32
C ALA A 463 17.83 -6.31 -3.24
N ASN A 464 18.06 -7.51 -2.71
CA ASN A 464 19.32 -8.22 -2.81
C ASN A 464 19.31 -9.16 -4.04
N ASP A 465 20.42 -9.19 -4.77
CA ASP A 465 20.68 -10.08 -5.89
C ASP A 465 22.10 -10.65 -5.73
N GLY A 466 22.22 -11.88 -5.27
CA GLY A 466 23.48 -12.46 -4.83
C GLY A 466 24.12 -11.72 -3.65
N ASP A 467 25.34 -11.25 -3.83
CA ASP A 467 26.11 -10.52 -2.82
C ASP A 467 25.92 -8.99 -2.87
N PHE A 468 25.07 -8.51 -3.76
CA PHE A 468 24.87 -7.06 -4.00
C PHE A 468 23.43 -6.66 -3.78
N GLY A 469 23.25 -5.49 -3.21
CA GLY A 469 21.98 -4.79 -3.20
C GLY A 469 21.76 -4.01 -4.49
N LYS A 470 20.51 -3.88 -4.90
CA LYS A 470 20.10 -3.00 -6.00
C LYS A 470 18.95 -2.11 -5.56
N VAL A 471 19.05 -0.84 -5.89
CA VAL A 471 17.96 0.14 -5.72
C VAL A 471 17.30 0.35 -7.06
N TYR A 472 15.98 0.33 -7.08
CA TYR A 472 15.16 0.53 -8.28
C TYR A 472 14.25 1.74 -8.08
N ALA A 473 14.00 2.48 -9.15
CA ALA A 473 12.96 3.49 -9.23
C ALA A 473 11.95 3.10 -10.30
N PHE A 474 10.67 3.13 -9.94
CA PHE A 474 9.57 2.79 -10.83
C PHE A 474 8.59 3.94 -10.97
N GLN A 475 8.08 4.10 -12.19
CA GLN A 475 6.89 4.88 -12.48
C GLN A 475 5.68 3.96 -12.46
N THR A 476 4.66 4.39 -11.70
CA THR A 476 3.33 3.78 -11.66
C THR A 476 2.28 4.86 -11.90
N GLU A 477 1.01 4.59 -11.56
CA GLU A 477 -0.04 5.61 -11.53
C GLU A 477 -0.10 6.38 -10.20
N ALA A 478 0.80 6.10 -9.25
CA ALA A 478 0.84 6.80 -7.97
C ALA A 478 1.07 8.30 -8.16
N THR A 479 0.32 9.11 -7.41
CA THR A 479 0.43 10.58 -7.42
C THR A 479 1.17 11.12 -6.19
N GLY A 480 1.66 10.24 -5.32
CA GLY A 480 2.40 10.54 -4.11
C GLY A 480 1.99 9.68 -2.94
N LEU A 481 2.65 9.84 -1.81
CA LEU A 481 2.35 9.14 -0.57
C LEU A 481 0.99 9.58 0.00
N ALA A 482 0.22 8.63 0.57
CA ALA A 482 -1.07 8.92 1.18
C ALA A 482 -0.96 10.00 2.26
N ASN A 483 -1.92 10.91 2.26
CA ASN A 483 -1.97 12.02 3.21
C ASN A 483 -2.87 11.63 4.39
N GLY A 484 -2.26 11.35 5.54
CA GLY A 484 -2.94 10.86 6.75
C GLY A 484 -2.61 9.42 7.09
N GLY A 485 -3.07 8.94 8.24
CA GLY A 485 -2.75 7.62 8.75
C GLY A 485 -1.27 7.44 9.10
N TRP A 486 -0.76 6.24 8.85
CA TRP A 486 0.67 5.86 8.95
C TRP A 486 1.06 5.10 7.67
N PRO A 487 1.21 5.79 6.53
CA PRO A 487 1.12 5.19 5.21
C PRO A 487 2.35 4.37 4.77
N MET A 488 3.43 4.38 5.57
CA MET A 488 4.62 3.59 5.27
C MET A 488 5.51 3.41 6.51
N TYR A 489 6.64 2.71 6.34
CA TYR A 489 7.68 2.55 7.36
C TYR A 489 8.11 3.91 7.92
N ALA A 490 8.17 4.01 9.26
CA ALA A 490 8.51 5.21 10.00
C ALA A 490 7.73 6.47 9.56
N LYS A 491 6.46 6.29 9.13
CA LYS A 491 5.46 7.33 8.85
C LYS A 491 5.57 7.98 7.47
N ASP A 492 6.74 8.41 7.03
CA ASP A 492 6.91 9.21 5.82
C ASP A 492 8.23 8.91 5.09
N ALA A 493 8.40 9.46 3.90
CA ALA A 493 9.56 9.24 3.05
C ALA A 493 10.89 9.68 3.68
N LYS A 494 10.86 10.54 4.69
CA LYS A 494 12.04 10.98 5.47
C LYS A 494 12.28 10.12 6.71
N HIS A 495 11.39 9.18 7.02
CA HIS A 495 11.43 8.35 8.22
C HIS A 495 11.41 9.17 9.52
N THR A 496 10.57 10.19 9.60
CA THR A 496 10.53 11.07 10.78
C THR A 496 9.97 10.39 12.03
N GLY A 497 9.14 9.35 11.86
CA GLY A 497 8.52 8.59 12.95
C GLY A 497 7.37 9.32 13.65
N ARG A 498 6.77 10.35 13.02
CA ARG A 498 5.72 11.17 13.64
C ARG A 498 4.72 11.75 12.65
#